data_c76623439061740512c19274b577f5c9
#
_entry.id   c76623439061740512c19274b577f5c9
#
_cell.length_a   1.000
_cell.length_b   1.000
_cell.length_c   1.000
_cell.angle_alpha   90.00
_cell.angle_beta   90.00
_cell.angle_gamma   90.00
#
_symmetry.space_group_name_H-M   'P 1'
#
loop_
_entity.id
_entity.type
_entity.pdbx_description
1 polymer ?
#
loop_
_entity_poly.entity_id
_entity_poly.type
_entity_poly.pdbx_seq_one_letter_code
_entity_poly.pdbx_strand_id
1 'polypeptide(L)'
;MYYGSIYAGRLVELSRGSYEFTYDEAFRTDSKTPPVSVNLPKSQKVFHSDRIFPVFSNMLPEGANRRALCRAKKVDENDFFGMLEMICGMDAIGKFVLKKVEE
;
A
#
# COMPACT_ATOMS: atom_id res chain seq x y z
N MET A 1 -2.37 -2.63 -5.75
CA MET A 1 -1.14 -1.86 -6.02
C MET A 1 -0.77 -1.98 -7.49
N TYR A 2 -0.60 -0.85 -8.14
CA TYR A 2 -0.27 -0.79 -9.57
C TYR A 2 0.98 0.04 -9.79
N TYR A 3 1.79 -0.36 -10.75
CA TYR A 3 2.90 0.44 -11.28
C TYR A 3 2.45 0.99 -12.62
N GLY A 4 2.03 2.25 -12.63
CA GLY A 4 1.33 2.80 -13.78
C GLY A 4 0.05 2.02 -14.04
N SER A 5 -0.06 1.37 -15.19
CA SER A 5 -1.21 0.53 -15.54
C SER A 5 -0.97 -0.97 -15.29
N ILE A 6 0.22 -1.33 -14.77
CA ILE A 6 0.61 -2.73 -14.56
C ILE A 6 0.27 -3.16 -13.13
N TYR A 7 -0.50 -4.23 -13.00
CA TYR A 7 -0.82 -4.77 -11.68
C TYR A 7 0.43 -5.35 -11.03
N ALA A 8 0.79 -4.82 -9.86
CA ALA A 8 2.02 -5.20 -9.16
C ALA A 8 1.78 -6.21 -8.03
N GLY A 9 0.66 -6.11 -7.35
CA GLY A 9 0.37 -6.98 -6.23
C GLY A 9 -0.78 -6.46 -5.38
N ARG A 10 -0.99 -7.14 -4.25
CA ARG A 10 -2.13 -6.88 -3.38
C ARG A 10 -1.69 -6.73 -1.93
N LEU A 11 -2.16 -5.66 -1.29
CA LEU A 11 -2.01 -5.46 0.15
C LEU A 11 -3.31 -5.84 0.84
N VAL A 12 -3.23 -6.69 1.85
CA VAL A 12 -4.39 -7.16 2.61
C VAL A 12 -4.15 -6.96 4.09
N GLU A 13 -5.16 -6.52 4.81
CA GLU A 13 -5.18 -6.56 6.27
C GLU A 13 -5.84 -7.87 6.68
N LEU A 14 -5.07 -8.80 7.23
CA LEU A 14 -5.56 -10.14 7.61
C LEU A 14 -6.39 -10.07 8.89
N SER A 15 -5.90 -9.26 9.83
CA SER A 15 -6.59 -8.94 11.07
C SER A 15 -6.04 -7.59 11.51
N ARG A 16 -6.68 -6.97 12.49
CA ARG A 16 -6.23 -5.66 12.94
C ARG A 16 -4.77 -5.71 13.38
N GLY A 17 -3.92 -4.93 12.71
CA GLY A 17 -2.51 -4.88 12.98
C GLY A 17 -1.69 -5.98 12.32
N SER A 18 -2.29 -6.77 11.41
CA SER A 18 -1.58 -7.81 10.67
C SER A 18 -1.79 -7.62 9.17
N TYR A 19 -0.69 -7.54 8.43
CA TYR A 19 -0.73 -7.18 7.00
C TYR A 19 0.01 -8.20 6.17
N GLU A 20 -0.47 -8.38 4.94
CA GLU A 20 0.17 -9.25 3.96
C GLU A 20 0.26 -8.51 2.63
N PHE A 21 1.44 -8.51 2.01
CA PHE A 21 1.61 -8.04 0.64
C PHE A 21 2.04 -9.22 -0.23
N THR A 22 1.34 -9.43 -1.33
CA THR A 22 1.65 -10.49 -2.29
C THR A 22 1.89 -9.87 -3.65
N TYR A 23 3.08 -10.11 -4.23
CA TYR A 23 3.37 -9.69 -5.60
C TYR A 23 2.54 -10.50 -6.59
N ASP A 24 2.08 -9.83 -7.64
CA ASP A 24 1.60 -10.51 -8.84
C ASP A 24 2.77 -11.23 -9.50
N GLU A 25 2.58 -12.48 -9.89
CA GLU A 25 3.68 -13.29 -10.42
C GLU A 25 4.27 -12.72 -11.71
N ALA A 26 3.44 -12.22 -12.60
CA ALA A 26 3.92 -11.60 -13.84
C ALA A 26 4.76 -10.37 -13.55
N PHE A 27 4.35 -9.55 -12.58
CA PHE A 27 5.13 -8.37 -12.17
C PHE A 27 6.44 -8.79 -11.50
N ARG A 28 6.38 -9.79 -10.61
CA ARG A 28 7.53 -10.25 -9.85
C ARG A 28 8.64 -10.77 -10.75
N THR A 29 8.29 -11.47 -11.82
CA THR A 29 9.25 -12.07 -12.73
C THR A 29 9.66 -11.17 -13.89
N ASP A 30 9.03 -10.01 -14.03
CA ASP A 30 9.35 -9.04 -15.09
C ASP A 30 10.57 -8.22 -14.68
N SER A 31 11.69 -8.42 -15.39
CA SER A 31 12.93 -7.71 -15.12
C SER A 31 12.84 -6.21 -15.46
N LYS A 32 11.81 -5.79 -16.19
CA LYS A 32 11.63 -4.40 -16.60
C LYS A 32 10.92 -3.56 -15.56
N THR A 33 10.30 -4.19 -14.55
CA THR A 33 9.62 -3.47 -13.49
C THR A 33 10.45 -3.48 -12.21
N PRO A 34 10.50 -2.34 -11.48
CA PRO A 34 11.24 -2.28 -10.23
C PRO A 34 10.46 -2.96 -9.09
N PRO A 35 11.14 -3.31 -7.98
CA PRO A 35 10.41 -3.72 -6.78
C PRO A 35 9.57 -2.56 -6.23
N VAL A 36 8.51 -2.89 -5.51
CA VAL A 36 7.66 -1.88 -4.88
C VAL A 36 8.45 -1.06 -3.86
N SER A 37 9.36 -1.72 -3.14
CA SER A 37 10.21 -1.08 -2.13
C SER A 37 11.47 -1.91 -1.94
N VAL A 38 12.52 -1.29 -1.41
CA VAL A 38 13.73 -2.01 -1.00
C VAL A 38 13.42 -3.05 0.08
N ASN A 39 12.39 -2.81 0.88
CA ASN A 39 11.95 -3.74 1.92
C ASN A 39 11.04 -4.84 1.39
N LEU A 40 10.64 -4.77 0.14
CA LEU A 40 9.79 -5.74 -0.53
C LEU A 40 10.46 -6.21 -1.83
N PRO A 41 11.61 -6.90 -1.74
CA PRO A 41 12.34 -7.33 -2.93
C PRO A 41 11.53 -8.36 -3.72
N LYS A 42 11.67 -8.34 -5.05
CA LYS A 42 10.94 -9.25 -5.93
C LYS A 42 11.42 -10.71 -5.86
N SER A 43 12.48 -10.96 -5.10
CA SER A 43 12.97 -12.33 -4.86
C SER A 43 12.03 -13.15 -3.99
N GLN A 44 11.11 -12.48 -3.26
CA GLN A 44 10.12 -13.13 -2.42
C GLN A 44 8.74 -12.66 -2.87
N LYS A 45 7.78 -13.59 -2.92
CA LYS A 45 6.44 -13.28 -3.42
C LYS A 45 5.50 -12.74 -2.33
N VAL A 46 5.55 -13.31 -1.13
CA VAL A 46 4.62 -13.00 -0.04
C VAL A 46 5.37 -12.44 1.14
N PHE A 47 4.85 -11.36 1.71
CA PHE A 47 5.41 -10.70 2.88
C PHE A 47 4.33 -10.54 3.94
N HIS A 48 4.69 -10.81 5.19
CA HIS A 48 3.81 -10.59 6.34
C HIS A 48 4.46 -9.61 7.31
N SER A 49 3.64 -8.79 7.98
CA SER A 49 4.13 -7.87 8.99
C SER A 49 3.03 -7.59 10.01
N ASP A 50 3.44 -7.36 11.25
CA ASP A 50 2.56 -6.88 12.31
C ASP A 50 2.45 -5.34 12.31
N ARG A 51 3.10 -4.70 11.34
CA ARG A 51 3.04 -3.25 11.11
C ARG A 51 2.83 -2.99 9.64
N ILE A 52 2.23 -1.83 9.34
CA ILE A 52 2.11 -1.44 7.93
C ILE A 52 3.51 -1.30 7.32
N PHE A 53 3.67 -1.77 6.09
CA PHE A 53 4.95 -1.68 5.40
C PHE A 53 5.31 -0.21 5.15
N PRO A 54 6.59 0.20 5.34
CA PRO A 54 6.98 1.61 5.20
C PRO A 54 6.58 2.25 3.89
N VAL A 55 6.63 1.53 2.77
CA VAL A 55 6.25 2.08 1.47
C VAL A 55 4.79 2.58 1.48
N PHE A 56 3.91 1.90 2.20
CA PHE A 56 2.50 2.28 2.27
C PHE A 56 2.28 3.41 3.28
N SER A 57 2.96 3.38 4.42
CA SER A 57 2.83 4.46 5.40
C SER A 57 3.37 5.77 4.85
N ASN A 58 4.38 5.72 3.97
CA ASN A 58 4.95 6.90 3.33
C ASN A 58 4.01 7.53 2.30
N MET A 59 2.97 6.82 1.88
CA MET A 59 1.94 7.36 1.00
C MET A 59 0.91 8.20 1.75
N LEU A 60 0.91 8.13 3.08
CA LEU A 60 -0.06 8.83 3.91
C LEU A 60 0.43 10.23 4.28
N PRO A 61 -0.50 11.19 4.47
CA PRO A 61 -0.12 12.50 4.98
C PRO A 61 0.42 12.41 6.39
N GLU A 62 1.17 13.40 6.82
CA GLU A 62 1.79 13.45 8.14
C GLU A 62 1.32 14.68 8.93
N GLY A 63 1.46 14.60 10.27
CA GLY A 63 1.22 15.70 11.17
C GLY A 63 -0.19 16.27 11.09
N ALA A 64 -0.29 17.59 10.96
CA ALA A 64 -1.58 18.28 10.90
C ALA A 64 -2.42 17.86 9.71
N ASN A 65 -1.80 17.52 8.58
CA ASN A 65 -2.51 17.05 7.40
C ASN A 65 -3.17 15.70 7.65
N ARG A 66 -2.50 14.80 8.37
CA ARG A 66 -3.07 13.51 8.76
C ARG A 66 -4.27 13.71 9.69
N ARG A 67 -4.12 14.57 10.71
CA ARG A 67 -5.21 14.85 11.66
C ARG A 67 -6.42 15.45 10.95
N ALA A 68 -6.17 16.40 10.04
CA ALA A 68 -7.26 17.03 9.28
C ALA A 68 -8.00 16.03 8.41
N LEU A 69 -7.25 15.14 7.70
CA LEU A 69 -7.85 14.10 6.86
C LEU A 69 -8.68 13.12 7.68
N CYS A 70 -8.12 12.64 8.79
CA CYS A 70 -8.82 11.68 9.65
C CYS A 70 -10.07 12.28 10.28
N ARG A 71 -10.00 13.54 10.67
CA ARG A 71 -11.14 14.25 11.23
C ARG A 71 -12.25 14.44 10.20
N ALA A 72 -11.88 14.85 8.98
CA ALA A 72 -12.84 15.08 7.90
C ALA A 72 -13.53 13.77 7.46
N LYS A 73 -12.82 12.66 7.48
CA LYS A 73 -13.34 11.35 7.04
C LYS A 73 -13.75 10.44 8.20
N LYS A 74 -13.63 10.90 9.44
CA LYS A 74 -13.99 10.16 10.66
C LYS A 74 -13.24 8.82 10.76
N VAL A 75 -11.95 8.83 10.46
CA VAL A 75 -11.06 7.67 10.55
C VAL A 75 -10.05 7.92 11.65
N ASP A 76 -9.73 6.87 12.42
CA ASP A 76 -8.73 6.94 13.48
C ASP A 76 -7.34 7.16 12.89
N GLU A 77 -6.54 8.04 13.51
CA GLU A 77 -5.17 8.31 13.08
C GLU A 77 -4.26 7.08 13.17
N ASN A 78 -4.64 6.08 13.95
CA ASN A 78 -3.90 4.83 14.09
C ASN A 78 -4.40 3.74 13.14
N ASP A 79 -5.46 4.01 12.39
CA ASP A 79 -5.99 3.07 11.40
C ASP A 79 -5.32 3.31 10.05
N PHE A 80 -4.10 2.81 9.90
CA PHE A 80 -3.31 3.01 8.69
C PHE A 80 -3.97 2.41 7.45
N PHE A 81 -4.57 1.23 7.59
CA PHE A 81 -5.24 0.58 6.46
C PHE A 81 -6.48 1.37 6.02
N GLY A 82 -7.25 1.87 6.96
CA GLY A 82 -8.39 2.74 6.67
C GLY A 82 -7.98 4.02 5.97
N MET A 83 -6.85 4.63 6.40
CA MET A 83 -6.31 5.81 5.71
C MET A 83 -5.87 5.47 4.28
N LEU A 84 -5.25 4.32 4.07
CA LEU A 84 -4.85 3.88 2.74
C LEU A 84 -6.08 3.70 1.82
N GLU A 85 -7.17 3.17 2.36
CA GLU A 85 -8.42 3.05 1.59
C GLU A 85 -8.95 4.41 1.16
N MET A 86 -8.80 5.44 2.00
CA MET A 86 -9.26 6.79 1.66
C MET A 86 -8.48 7.41 0.52
N ILE A 87 -7.18 7.08 0.39
CA ILE A 87 -6.33 7.64 -0.66
C ILE A 87 -6.25 6.76 -1.90
N CYS A 88 -7.00 5.66 -1.94
CA CYS A 88 -7.03 4.79 -3.13
C CYS A 88 -7.49 5.57 -4.35
N GLY A 89 -6.76 5.42 -5.45
CA GLY A 89 -7.05 6.12 -6.69
C GLY A 89 -6.38 7.49 -6.79
N MET A 90 -5.79 8.00 -5.71
CA MET A 90 -4.99 9.22 -5.75
C MET A 90 -3.58 8.89 -6.22
N ASP A 91 -2.89 9.89 -6.78
CA ASP A 91 -1.49 9.73 -7.14
C ASP A 91 -0.67 9.44 -5.89
N ALA A 92 0.07 8.35 -5.93
CA ALA A 92 0.95 7.95 -4.86
C ALA A 92 2.38 8.36 -5.19
N ILE A 93 3.33 7.89 -4.38
CA ILE A 93 4.75 8.19 -4.59
C ILE A 93 5.24 7.53 -5.88
N GLY A 94 5.80 8.32 -6.77
CA GLY A 94 6.31 7.86 -8.05
C GLY A 94 5.18 7.32 -8.95
N LYS A 95 5.43 6.18 -9.58
CA LYS A 95 4.47 5.54 -10.50
C LYS A 95 3.57 4.52 -9.82
N PHE A 96 3.77 4.27 -8.52
CA PHE A 96 2.94 3.29 -7.81
C PHE A 96 1.65 3.94 -7.33
N VAL A 97 0.53 3.28 -7.60
CA VAL A 97 -0.81 3.74 -7.26
C VAL A 97 -1.56 2.62 -6.57
N LEU A 98 -2.28 2.96 -5.51
CA LEU A 98 -3.18 2.04 -4.83
C LEU A 98 -4.58 2.16 -5.39
N LYS A 99 -5.23 1.03 -5.61
CA LYS A 99 -6.64 0.97 -5.97
C LYS A 99 -7.33 -0.04 -5.06
N LYS A 100 -8.54 0.30 -4.64
CA LYS A 100 -9.34 -0.59 -3.79
C LYS A 100 -9.84 -1.76 -4.63
N VAL A 101 -9.67 -2.99 -4.10
CA VAL A 101 -10.23 -4.18 -4.72
C VAL A 101 -11.67 -4.33 -4.24
N GLU A 102 -12.58 -4.42 -5.20
CA GLU A 102 -13.98 -4.71 -4.91
C GLU A 102 -14.21 -6.20 -5.07
N GLU A 103 -14.77 -6.81 -4.04
CA GLU A 103 -15.14 -8.22 -4.06
C GLU A 103 -16.64 -8.37 -4.15
#